data_493c25e2f0038cb8fe796b0472698f47
#
_entry.id   493c25e2f0038cb8fe796b0472698f47
#
_cell.length_a   1.000
_cell.length_b   1.000
_cell.length_c   1.000
_cell.angle_alpha   90.00
_cell.angle_beta   90.00
_cell.angle_gamma   90.00
#
_symmetry.space_group_name_H-M   'P 1'
#
loop_
_entity.id
_entity.type
_entity.pdbx_description
1 polymer ?
#
loop_
_entity_poly.entity_id
_entity_poly.type
_entity_poly.pdbx_seq_one_letter_code
_entity_poly.pdbx_strand_id
1 'polypeptide(L)'
;LLQAINQNPPPQLDIPRPGLPEEGHESRTWQLGAGTRGDKAFAEYGLRMAYHDLNDNAYGFPLGAQIEILQLKVRQYEGNDWQVQQLDLATIRSLTPRTELLKPWSWQVTGGLERVLGKHGDENLVSHVNGGGGGTWQLGDEVLGFALGTVRVEHNNDFAEFISPAAGFNTGLLWRNPLGNLSLEAKGDYFTNGEVRRSVSLNQQWELSRNLGLRLSAQREFSQMSSPQNEVMLEVKWYHY
;
A
#
# COMPACT_ATOMS: atom_id res chain seq x y z
N LEU A 1 11.46 1.58 57.16
CA LEU A 1 11.48 1.12 55.73
C LEU A 1 10.80 2.16 54.79
N LEU A 2 9.61 2.69 55.10
CA LEU A 2 8.91 3.68 54.29
C LEU A 2 9.65 5.05 54.21
N GLN A 3 10.39 5.46 55.22
CA GLN A 3 11.23 6.66 55.19
C GLN A 3 12.47 6.53 54.32
N ALA A 4 13.03 5.32 54.18
CA ALA A 4 14.19 5.07 53.33
C ALA A 4 13.86 5.07 51.81
N ILE A 5 12.61 4.75 51.47
CA ILE A 5 12.10 4.81 50.08
C ILE A 5 11.94 6.24 49.59
N ASN A 6 11.67 7.19 50.50
CA ASN A 6 11.49 8.60 50.16
C ASN A 6 12.80 9.39 50.00
N GLN A 7 13.94 8.82 50.43
CA GLN A 7 15.25 9.50 50.34
C GLN A 7 16.00 9.26 49.05
N ASN A 8 15.61 8.22 48.30
CA ASN A 8 16.12 7.93 46.94
C ASN A 8 14.96 7.58 46.01
N PRO A 9 14.30 8.58 45.40
CA PRO A 9 13.30 8.27 44.39
C PRO A 9 13.98 7.45 43.29
N PRO A 10 13.31 6.40 42.77
CA PRO A 10 13.87 5.62 41.64
C PRO A 10 14.16 6.58 40.50
N PRO A 11 15.23 6.33 39.72
CA PRO A 11 15.54 7.16 38.57
C PRO A 11 14.31 7.27 37.69
N GLN A 12 13.91 8.50 37.36
CA GLN A 12 12.85 8.73 36.40
C GLN A 12 13.30 8.14 35.07
N LEU A 13 12.67 7.05 34.68
CA LEU A 13 12.83 6.51 33.31
C LEU A 13 12.21 7.56 32.37
N ASP A 14 13.04 8.18 31.57
CA ASP A 14 12.60 9.01 30.45
C ASP A 14 12.08 8.04 29.36
N ILE A 15 10.77 7.83 29.37
CA ILE A 15 10.09 7.00 28.36
C ILE A 15 9.76 7.93 27.21
N PRO A 16 10.39 7.77 26.03
CA PRO A 16 10.06 8.57 24.87
C PRO A 16 8.56 8.48 24.57
N ARG A 17 7.88 9.62 24.45
CA ARG A 17 6.49 9.64 24.01
C ARG A 17 6.45 9.25 22.54
N PRO A 18 5.63 8.29 22.14
CA PRO A 18 5.35 8.08 20.72
C PRO A 18 4.68 9.34 20.14
N GLY A 19 4.97 9.67 18.89
CA GLY A 19 4.27 10.73 18.17
C GLY A 19 2.76 10.49 18.19
N LEU A 20 1.98 11.55 18.34
CA LEU A 20 0.52 11.45 18.30
C LEU A 20 0.02 11.57 16.86
N PRO A 21 -1.08 10.90 16.47
CA PRO A 21 -1.63 10.99 15.11
C PRO A 21 -1.95 12.42 14.67
N GLU A 22 -2.39 13.29 15.59
CA GLU A 22 -2.63 14.70 15.32
C GLU A 22 -1.37 15.54 15.08
N GLU A 23 -0.20 15.02 15.40
CA GLU A 23 1.10 15.63 15.09
C GLU A 23 1.63 15.18 13.73
N GLY A 24 1.06 14.10 13.16
CA GLY A 24 1.34 13.57 11.85
C GLY A 24 0.76 14.42 10.71
N HIS A 25 0.77 13.88 9.49
CA HIS A 25 0.14 14.53 8.34
C HIS A 25 -1.39 14.53 8.44
N GLU A 26 -2.05 15.43 7.71
CA GLU A 26 -3.50 15.48 7.60
C GLU A 26 -4.07 14.25 6.89
N SER A 27 -5.36 13.96 7.07
CA SER A 27 -5.95 12.67 6.69
C SER A 27 -6.37 12.58 5.21
N ARG A 28 -6.80 13.69 4.60
CA ARG A 28 -7.18 13.73 3.18
C ARG A 28 -5.97 14.02 2.32
N THR A 29 -5.96 13.49 1.09
CA THR A 29 -4.82 13.70 0.21
C THR A 29 -5.30 13.98 -1.21
N TRP A 30 -4.80 15.07 -1.81
CA TRP A 30 -4.76 15.26 -3.25
C TRP A 30 -3.44 14.71 -3.79
N GLN A 31 -3.53 14.06 -4.94
CA GLN A 31 -2.37 13.43 -5.60
C GLN A 31 -2.32 13.90 -7.05
N LEU A 32 -1.15 14.30 -7.51
CA LEU A 32 -0.90 14.64 -8.89
C LEU A 32 0.38 13.95 -9.35
N GLY A 33 0.26 13.06 -10.31
CA GLY A 33 1.36 12.25 -10.82
C GLY A 33 1.52 12.37 -12.32
N ALA A 34 2.70 12.06 -12.80
CA ALA A 34 2.99 11.84 -14.20
C ALA A 34 3.93 10.65 -14.36
N GLY A 35 3.72 9.85 -15.38
CA GLY A 35 4.48 8.63 -15.57
C GLY A 35 4.34 8.03 -16.96
N THR A 36 4.88 6.83 -17.08
CA THR A 36 4.76 6.00 -18.29
C THR A 36 4.31 4.60 -17.91
N ARG A 37 3.45 4.01 -18.73
CA ARG A 37 3.02 2.62 -18.66
C ARG A 37 3.22 1.97 -20.03
N GLY A 38 4.19 1.06 -20.13
CA GLY A 38 4.71 0.63 -21.41
C GLY A 38 5.26 1.83 -22.19
N ASP A 39 4.75 2.02 -23.40
CA ASP A 39 5.15 3.11 -24.30
C ASP A 39 4.24 4.34 -24.20
N LYS A 40 3.24 4.35 -23.30
CA LYS A 40 2.27 5.43 -23.16
C LYS A 40 2.58 6.31 -21.96
N ALA A 41 2.69 7.62 -22.17
CA ALA A 41 2.74 8.59 -21.09
C ALA A 41 1.35 8.89 -20.54
N PHE A 42 1.27 9.20 -19.24
CA PHE A 42 0.02 9.59 -18.59
C PHE A 42 0.24 10.64 -17.50
N ALA A 43 -0.83 11.38 -17.22
CA ALA A 43 -0.99 12.13 -15.98
C ALA A 43 -2.00 11.39 -15.09
N GLU A 44 -1.77 11.35 -13.77
CA GLU A 44 -2.68 10.74 -12.80
C GLU A 44 -3.16 11.78 -11.79
N TYR A 45 -4.44 11.77 -11.53
CA TYR A 45 -5.10 12.60 -10.53
C TYR A 45 -5.69 11.67 -9.48
N GLY A 46 -5.31 11.87 -8.23
CA GLY A 46 -5.74 11.06 -7.11
C GLY A 46 -6.40 11.87 -6.00
N LEU A 47 -7.36 11.25 -5.33
CA LEU A 47 -8.01 11.75 -4.13
C LEU A 47 -8.16 10.61 -3.14
N ARG A 48 -7.73 10.81 -1.90
CA ARG A 48 -8.02 9.92 -0.77
C ARG A 48 -8.71 10.72 0.34
N MET A 49 -9.81 10.16 0.86
CA MET A 49 -10.63 10.86 1.86
C MET A 49 -10.13 10.64 3.30
N ALA A 50 -9.48 9.53 3.60
CA ALA A 50 -8.85 9.16 4.89
C ALA A 50 -7.95 7.94 4.67
N TYR A 51 -7.03 7.58 5.50
CA TYR A 51 -6.24 8.22 6.54
C TYR A 51 -4.78 8.21 6.16
N HIS A 52 -4.15 7.02 6.13
CA HIS A 52 -2.71 6.79 6.09
C HIS A 52 -2.37 5.59 5.20
N ASP A 53 -1.42 5.76 4.29
CA ASP A 53 -0.84 4.73 3.42
C ASP A 53 0.49 4.24 4.05
N LEU A 54 0.90 3.01 3.79
CA LEU A 54 2.15 2.42 4.30
C LEU A 54 3.41 3.26 4.03
N ASN A 55 3.42 4.02 2.94
CA ASN A 55 4.56 4.85 2.55
C ASN A 55 4.41 6.31 2.96
N ASP A 56 3.27 6.74 3.50
CA ASP A 56 3.09 8.10 3.99
C ASP A 56 4.00 8.38 5.19
N ASN A 57 4.17 9.66 5.54
CA ASN A 57 4.94 10.05 6.72
C ASN A 57 4.45 9.28 7.95
N ALA A 58 5.33 8.45 8.49
CA ALA A 58 4.98 7.55 9.59
C ALA A 58 4.95 8.23 10.97
N TYR A 59 5.23 9.57 11.05
CA TYR A 59 5.14 10.27 12.33
C TYR A 59 3.70 10.27 12.85
N GLY A 60 3.51 9.79 14.07
CA GLY A 60 2.20 9.58 14.67
C GLY A 60 1.49 8.29 14.27
N PHE A 61 2.06 7.49 13.36
CA PHE A 61 1.46 6.22 12.91
C PHE A 61 2.43 5.05 13.14
N PRO A 62 1.91 3.87 13.54
CA PRO A 62 2.76 2.67 13.65
C PRO A 62 3.24 2.22 12.27
N LEU A 63 4.51 1.86 12.16
CA LEU A 63 5.04 1.25 10.93
C LEU A 63 4.29 -0.05 10.62
N GLY A 64 3.83 -0.19 9.38
CA GLY A 64 3.04 -1.33 8.93
C GLY A 64 1.53 -1.21 9.13
N ALA A 65 1.03 -0.08 9.66
CA ALA A 65 -0.39 0.22 9.66
C ALA A 65 -0.79 0.99 8.39
N GLN A 66 -1.92 0.61 7.80
CA GLN A 66 -2.53 1.32 6.67
C GLN A 66 -4.04 1.33 6.84
N ILE A 67 -4.63 2.49 6.69
CA ILE A 67 -6.09 2.67 6.62
C ILE A 67 -6.36 3.72 5.56
N GLU A 68 -6.90 3.30 4.44
CA GLU A 68 -7.34 4.18 3.37
C GLU A 68 -8.83 3.99 3.13
N ILE A 69 -9.56 5.08 3.06
CA ILE A 69 -11.00 5.10 2.78
C ILE A 69 -11.25 6.01 1.58
N LEU A 70 -12.01 5.52 0.62
CA LEU A 70 -12.38 6.22 -0.62
C LEU A 70 -11.15 6.81 -1.32
N GLN A 71 -10.35 5.94 -1.95
CA GLN A 71 -9.27 6.36 -2.83
C GLN A 71 -9.70 6.26 -4.28
N LEU A 72 -9.71 7.39 -4.98
CA LEU A 72 -9.96 7.49 -6.42
C LEU A 72 -8.67 7.87 -7.14
N LYS A 73 -8.35 7.17 -8.23
CA LYS A 73 -7.29 7.52 -9.17
C LYS A 73 -7.84 7.51 -10.60
N VAL A 74 -7.61 8.60 -11.31
CA VAL A 74 -8.02 8.77 -12.70
C VAL A 74 -6.79 9.16 -13.50
N ARG A 75 -6.61 8.52 -14.64
CA ARG A 75 -5.51 8.77 -15.58
C ARG A 75 -6.01 9.41 -16.85
N GLN A 76 -5.18 10.31 -17.34
CA GLN A 76 -5.27 10.87 -18.67
C GLN A 76 -4.05 10.43 -19.47
N TYR A 77 -4.25 9.60 -20.48
CA TYR A 77 -3.21 9.18 -21.41
C TYR A 77 -3.05 10.18 -22.56
N GLU A 78 -1.94 10.07 -23.28
CA GLU A 78 -1.75 10.76 -24.55
C GLU A 78 -2.94 10.50 -25.49
N GLY A 79 -3.42 11.55 -26.20
CA GLY A 79 -4.62 11.45 -27.01
C GLY A 79 -5.92 11.83 -26.29
N ASN A 80 -5.82 12.27 -25.02
CA ASN A 80 -6.95 12.72 -24.19
C ASN A 80 -7.90 11.59 -23.73
N ASP A 81 -7.41 10.36 -23.64
CA ASP A 81 -8.17 9.21 -23.13
C ASP A 81 -8.17 9.21 -21.59
N TRP A 82 -9.34 9.44 -21.00
CA TRP A 82 -9.53 9.40 -19.56
C TRP A 82 -9.95 8.01 -19.11
N GLN A 83 -9.30 7.52 -18.06
CA GLN A 83 -9.58 6.19 -17.51
C GLN A 83 -9.60 6.21 -15.99
N VAL A 84 -10.60 5.56 -15.39
CA VAL A 84 -10.54 5.22 -13.97
C VAL A 84 -9.50 4.13 -13.79
N GLN A 85 -8.48 4.41 -13.00
CA GLN A 85 -7.42 3.44 -12.69
C GLN A 85 -7.77 2.64 -11.45
N GLN A 86 -8.34 3.31 -10.43
CA GLN A 86 -8.63 2.72 -9.12
C GLN A 86 -9.74 3.51 -8.43
N LEU A 87 -10.62 2.81 -7.76
CA LEU A 87 -11.58 3.35 -6.80
C LEU A 87 -11.69 2.36 -5.64
N ASP A 88 -10.84 2.49 -4.63
CA ASP A 88 -10.96 1.67 -3.44
C ASP A 88 -11.96 2.28 -2.46
N LEU A 89 -12.89 1.48 -1.99
CA LEU A 89 -13.81 1.85 -0.92
C LEU A 89 -13.07 1.83 0.43
N ALA A 90 -12.27 0.80 0.63
CA ALA A 90 -11.40 0.68 1.79
C ALA A 90 -10.19 -0.20 1.49
N THR A 91 -9.03 0.20 2.00
CA THR A 91 -7.81 -0.62 2.09
C THR A 91 -7.29 -0.54 3.51
N ILE A 92 -7.27 -1.68 4.18
CA ILE A 92 -6.81 -1.78 5.57
C ILE A 92 -5.73 -2.86 5.65
N ARG A 93 -4.59 -2.53 6.26
CA ARG A 93 -3.50 -3.47 6.57
C ARG A 93 -3.03 -3.28 7.99
N SER A 94 -2.74 -4.39 8.64
CA SER A 94 -2.10 -4.44 9.95
C SER A 94 -0.92 -5.40 9.87
N LEU A 95 0.27 -4.85 9.66
CA LEU A 95 1.52 -5.60 9.56
C LEU A 95 2.27 -5.49 10.89
N THR A 96 1.72 -6.13 11.92
CA THR A 96 2.29 -6.09 13.27
C THR A 96 3.43 -7.11 13.39
N PRO A 97 4.67 -6.69 13.71
CA PRO A 97 5.79 -7.61 13.79
C PRO A 97 5.64 -8.60 14.93
N ARG A 98 6.03 -9.84 14.67
CA ARG A 98 6.09 -10.93 15.64
C ARG A 98 7.31 -10.77 16.52
N THR A 99 7.11 -10.94 17.83
CA THR A 99 8.17 -11.00 18.84
C THR A 99 8.30 -12.42 19.40
N GLU A 100 9.27 -12.67 20.25
CA GLU A 100 9.42 -13.97 20.93
C GLU A 100 8.20 -14.30 21.81
N LEU A 101 7.63 -13.27 22.47
CA LEU A 101 6.50 -13.43 23.40
C LEU A 101 5.15 -13.33 22.69
N LEU A 102 5.02 -12.41 21.71
CA LEU A 102 3.76 -12.14 21.02
C LEU A 102 3.92 -12.49 19.54
N LYS A 103 2.99 -13.30 19.03
CA LYS A 103 2.94 -13.73 17.62
C LYS A 103 1.65 -13.26 16.97
N PRO A 104 1.43 -11.94 16.86
CA PRO A 104 0.22 -11.41 16.26
C PRO A 104 0.07 -11.85 14.80
N TRP A 105 -1.17 -11.96 14.35
CA TRP A 105 -1.49 -12.15 12.95
C TRP A 105 -1.41 -10.80 12.23
N SER A 106 -0.70 -10.78 11.13
CA SER A 106 -0.76 -9.70 10.16
C SER A 106 -1.85 -10.00 9.15
N TRP A 107 -2.59 -8.99 8.71
CA TRP A 107 -3.71 -9.16 7.80
C TRP A 107 -3.91 -7.94 6.91
N GLN A 108 -4.63 -8.15 5.81
CA GLN A 108 -5.05 -7.09 4.90
C GLN A 108 -6.47 -7.35 4.40
N VAL A 109 -7.15 -6.27 4.04
CA VAL A 109 -8.40 -6.30 3.27
C VAL A 109 -8.46 -5.10 2.36
N THR A 110 -8.91 -5.30 1.12
CA THR A 110 -9.11 -4.25 0.12
C THR A 110 -10.36 -4.58 -0.68
N GLY A 111 -11.14 -3.58 -1.02
CA GLY A 111 -12.30 -3.76 -1.90
C GLY A 111 -12.64 -2.49 -2.67
N GLY A 112 -12.98 -2.66 -3.93
CA GLY A 112 -13.28 -1.54 -4.82
C GLY A 112 -13.25 -1.92 -6.30
N LEU A 113 -12.84 -0.97 -7.12
CA LEU A 113 -12.61 -1.12 -8.55
C LEU A 113 -11.12 -0.88 -8.83
N GLU A 114 -10.52 -1.71 -9.65
CA GLU A 114 -9.17 -1.47 -10.14
C GLU A 114 -9.02 -1.91 -11.59
N ARG A 115 -8.10 -1.27 -12.30
CA ARG A 115 -7.74 -1.67 -13.66
C ARG A 115 -6.61 -2.69 -13.60
N VAL A 116 -6.83 -3.84 -14.19
CA VAL A 116 -5.91 -4.98 -14.15
C VAL A 116 -5.45 -5.37 -15.54
N LEU A 117 -4.23 -5.88 -15.64
CA LEU A 117 -3.70 -6.46 -16.85
C LEU A 117 -4.26 -7.89 -16.99
N GLY A 118 -5.11 -8.11 -17.98
CA GLY A 118 -5.70 -9.41 -18.29
C GLY A 118 -4.72 -10.37 -18.96
N LYS A 119 -5.18 -11.60 -19.17
CA LYS A 119 -4.39 -12.72 -19.68
C LYS A 119 -3.72 -12.42 -21.03
N HIS A 120 -4.37 -11.67 -21.90
CA HIS A 120 -3.90 -11.34 -23.24
C HIS A 120 -3.24 -9.97 -23.36
N GLY A 121 -3.06 -9.25 -22.24
CA GLY A 121 -2.48 -7.91 -22.21
C GLY A 121 -3.49 -6.77 -22.36
N ASP A 122 -4.77 -7.09 -22.38
CA ASP A 122 -5.86 -6.15 -22.29
C ASP A 122 -5.96 -5.57 -20.87
N GLU A 123 -6.44 -4.34 -20.78
CA GLU A 123 -6.67 -3.68 -19.49
C GLU A 123 -8.16 -3.62 -19.17
N ASN A 124 -8.57 -4.29 -18.12
CA ASN A 124 -9.96 -4.40 -17.68
C ASN A 124 -10.17 -3.72 -16.33
N LEU A 125 -11.26 -2.95 -16.20
CA LEU A 125 -11.71 -2.46 -14.91
C LEU A 125 -12.55 -3.54 -14.23
N VAL A 126 -12.06 -4.04 -13.09
CA VAL A 126 -12.74 -5.09 -12.34
C VAL A 126 -13.18 -4.59 -10.97
N SER A 127 -14.34 -5.05 -10.50
CA SER A 127 -14.67 -4.94 -9.08
C SER A 127 -14.05 -6.11 -8.33
N HIS A 128 -13.47 -5.84 -7.17
CA HIS A 128 -12.78 -6.87 -6.41
C HIS A 128 -12.94 -6.72 -4.91
N VAL A 129 -12.81 -7.85 -4.23
CA VAL A 129 -12.52 -7.94 -2.81
C VAL A 129 -11.33 -8.86 -2.64
N ASN A 130 -10.33 -8.37 -1.92
CA ASN A 130 -9.13 -9.13 -1.58
C ASN A 130 -8.94 -9.12 -0.07
N GLY A 131 -8.63 -10.27 0.51
CA GLY A 131 -8.28 -10.40 1.92
C GLY A 131 -7.11 -11.35 2.10
N GLY A 132 -6.36 -11.20 3.18
CA GLY A 132 -5.23 -12.07 3.44
C GLY A 132 -4.74 -12.03 4.87
N GLY A 133 -3.97 -13.05 5.25
CA GLY A 133 -3.38 -13.16 6.58
C GLY A 133 -2.05 -13.89 6.57
N GLY A 134 -1.22 -13.61 7.57
CA GLY A 134 0.12 -14.19 7.66
C GLY A 134 0.95 -13.61 8.80
N GLY A 135 2.21 -13.31 8.54
CA GLY A 135 3.14 -12.80 9.54
C GLY A 135 4.01 -11.66 9.05
N THR A 136 4.46 -10.87 10.01
CA THR A 136 5.44 -9.80 9.81
C THR A 136 6.60 -10.00 10.79
N TRP A 137 7.80 -9.71 10.37
CA TRP A 137 9.04 -9.85 11.13
C TRP A 137 9.83 -8.55 11.09
N GLN A 138 10.38 -8.20 12.24
CA GLN A 138 11.38 -7.15 12.34
C GLN A 138 12.72 -7.68 11.82
N LEU A 139 13.22 -7.11 10.72
CA LEU A 139 14.49 -7.52 10.10
C LEU A 139 15.65 -6.58 10.47
N GLY A 140 15.34 -5.44 11.04
CA GLY A 140 16.25 -4.39 11.51
C GLY A 140 15.44 -3.32 12.22
N ASP A 141 16.08 -2.31 12.80
CA ASP A 141 15.41 -1.30 13.63
C ASP A 141 14.26 -0.59 12.87
N GLU A 142 14.43 -0.37 11.58
CA GLU A 142 13.48 0.36 10.73
C GLU A 142 13.04 -0.47 9.51
N VAL A 143 13.22 -1.81 9.55
CA VAL A 143 12.88 -2.70 8.44
C VAL A 143 11.91 -3.78 8.88
N LEU A 144 10.75 -3.83 8.23
CA LEU A 144 9.78 -4.91 8.37
C LEU A 144 9.76 -5.77 7.11
N GLY A 145 9.77 -7.09 7.28
CA GLY A 145 9.46 -8.04 6.23
C GLY A 145 8.12 -8.71 6.51
N PHE A 146 7.28 -8.91 5.51
CA PHE A 146 5.99 -9.58 5.68
C PHE A 146 5.71 -10.62 4.59
N ALA A 147 4.87 -11.60 4.93
CA ALA A 147 4.35 -12.58 3.99
C ALA A 147 2.91 -12.95 4.39
N LEU A 148 1.98 -12.76 3.45
CA LEU A 148 0.56 -13.02 3.61
C LEU A 148 0.09 -13.99 2.52
N GLY A 149 -0.69 -15.01 2.90
CA GLY A 149 -1.53 -15.71 1.97
C GLY A 149 -2.81 -14.92 1.71
N THR A 150 -3.25 -14.85 0.46
CA THR A 150 -4.40 -14.02 0.06
C THR A 150 -5.48 -14.83 -0.63
N VAL A 151 -6.71 -14.35 -0.53
CA VAL A 151 -7.84 -14.78 -1.35
C VAL A 151 -8.44 -13.54 -2.01
N ARG A 152 -8.83 -13.69 -3.27
CA ARG A 152 -9.38 -12.60 -4.08
C ARG A 152 -10.61 -13.10 -4.81
N VAL A 153 -11.60 -12.25 -4.94
CA VAL A 153 -12.77 -12.47 -5.78
C VAL A 153 -12.93 -11.25 -6.67
N GLU A 154 -13.05 -11.48 -7.97
CA GLU A 154 -13.29 -10.44 -8.98
C GLU A 154 -14.60 -10.65 -9.70
N HIS A 155 -15.17 -9.54 -10.14
CA HIS A 155 -16.30 -9.50 -11.04
C HIS A 155 -16.04 -8.50 -12.16
N ASN A 156 -16.30 -8.94 -13.39
CA ASN A 156 -16.40 -8.10 -14.58
C ASN A 156 -17.42 -8.73 -15.54
N ASN A 157 -18.27 -7.90 -16.15
CA ASN A 157 -19.28 -8.36 -17.12
C ASN A 157 -18.67 -8.94 -18.41
N ASP A 158 -17.42 -8.55 -18.74
CA ASP A 158 -16.71 -9.01 -19.93
C ASP A 158 -16.00 -10.35 -19.72
N PHE A 159 -15.97 -10.87 -18.49
CA PHE A 159 -15.39 -12.17 -18.19
C PHE A 159 -16.33 -13.32 -18.55
N ALA A 160 -15.76 -14.42 -19.02
CA ALA A 160 -16.51 -15.65 -19.32
C ALA A 160 -17.22 -16.21 -18.08
N GLU A 161 -16.69 -15.96 -16.89
CA GLU A 161 -17.28 -16.28 -15.59
C GLU A 161 -17.61 -14.98 -14.85
N PHE A 162 -18.87 -14.85 -14.42
CA PHE A 162 -19.37 -13.68 -13.70
C PHE A 162 -18.56 -13.37 -12.42
N ILE A 163 -18.02 -14.40 -11.78
CA ILE A 163 -17.18 -14.30 -10.58
C ILE A 163 -15.94 -15.14 -10.79
N SER A 164 -14.76 -14.54 -10.57
CA SER A 164 -13.47 -15.19 -10.70
C SER A 164 -12.74 -15.20 -9.35
N PRO A 165 -12.81 -16.30 -8.59
CA PRO A 165 -12.03 -16.44 -7.36
C PRO A 165 -10.57 -16.79 -7.63
N ALA A 166 -9.68 -16.31 -6.76
CA ALA A 166 -8.25 -16.60 -6.78
C ALA A 166 -7.72 -16.86 -5.37
N ALA A 167 -6.67 -17.66 -5.29
CA ALA A 167 -5.79 -17.75 -4.14
C ALA A 167 -4.43 -17.19 -4.52
N GLY A 168 -3.74 -16.56 -3.55
CA GLY A 168 -2.51 -15.88 -3.89
C GLY A 168 -1.61 -15.59 -2.70
N PHE A 169 -0.67 -14.70 -2.92
CA PHE A 169 0.23 -14.20 -1.88
C PHE A 169 0.52 -12.71 -2.07
N ASN A 170 0.86 -12.06 -0.96
CA ASN A 170 1.48 -10.75 -0.92
C ASN A 170 2.66 -10.79 0.05
N THR A 171 3.85 -10.48 -0.43
CA THR A 171 5.06 -10.43 0.40
C THR A 171 5.86 -9.18 0.09
N GLY A 172 6.60 -8.68 1.06
CA GLY A 172 7.38 -7.47 0.85
C GLY A 172 8.22 -7.04 2.02
N LEU A 173 8.85 -5.89 1.80
CA LEU A 173 9.69 -5.18 2.74
C LEU A 173 9.19 -3.74 2.87
N LEU A 174 9.15 -3.25 4.10
CA LEU A 174 8.95 -1.84 4.42
C LEU A 174 10.21 -1.34 5.11
N TRP A 175 10.78 -0.25 4.66
CA TRP A 175 11.97 0.35 5.23
C TRP A 175 11.77 1.84 5.42
N ARG A 176 11.75 2.27 6.69
CA ARG A 176 11.87 3.68 7.04
C ARG A 176 13.34 4.07 6.98
N ASN A 177 13.72 4.80 5.96
CA ASN A 177 15.09 5.26 5.76
C ASN A 177 15.21 6.78 6.02
N PRO A 178 16.43 7.35 6.12
CA PRO A 178 16.60 8.78 6.40
C PRO A 178 15.98 9.72 5.36
N LEU A 179 15.62 9.21 4.18
CA LEU A 179 14.99 9.97 3.10
C LEU A 179 13.47 9.86 3.09
N GLY A 180 12.90 8.99 3.93
CA GLY A 180 11.46 8.71 3.98
C GLY A 180 11.15 7.22 4.03
N ASN A 181 10.05 6.79 3.43
CA ASN A 181 9.58 5.42 3.47
C ASN A 181 9.74 4.73 2.11
N LEU A 182 10.32 3.53 2.13
CA LEU A 182 10.45 2.66 0.97
C LEU A 182 9.65 1.38 1.19
N SER A 183 8.90 0.96 0.16
CA SER A 183 8.29 -0.36 0.11
C SER A 183 8.69 -1.11 -1.15
N LEU A 184 8.92 -2.41 -0.98
CA LEU A 184 9.08 -3.38 -2.07
C LEU A 184 8.04 -4.48 -1.84
N GLU A 185 7.13 -4.70 -2.80
CA GLU A 185 6.11 -5.72 -2.71
C GLU A 185 6.13 -6.63 -3.94
N ALA A 186 5.86 -7.93 -3.71
CA ALA A 186 5.59 -8.91 -4.76
C ALA A 186 4.25 -9.59 -4.47
N LYS A 187 3.37 -9.60 -5.48
CA LYS A 187 2.03 -10.19 -5.41
C LYS A 187 1.85 -11.24 -6.49
N GLY A 188 1.03 -12.23 -6.21
CA GLY A 188 0.63 -13.22 -7.19
C GLY A 188 -0.77 -13.73 -6.88
N ASP A 189 -1.65 -13.75 -7.89
CA ASP A 189 -3.00 -14.27 -7.83
C ASP A 189 -3.17 -15.38 -8.87
N TYR A 190 -3.68 -16.51 -8.42
CA TYR A 190 -3.90 -17.73 -9.20
C TYR A 190 -5.41 -17.99 -9.25
N PHE A 191 -6.04 -17.67 -10.35
CA PHE A 191 -7.48 -17.76 -10.54
C PHE A 191 -7.94 -19.17 -10.87
N THR A 192 -9.17 -19.52 -10.48
CA THR A 192 -9.78 -20.83 -10.78
C THR A 192 -9.96 -21.07 -12.28
N ASN A 193 -10.10 -20.03 -13.08
CA ASN A 193 -10.17 -20.09 -14.55
C ASN A 193 -8.78 -20.31 -15.23
N GLY A 194 -7.72 -20.51 -14.43
CA GLY A 194 -6.35 -20.73 -14.90
C GLY A 194 -5.57 -19.46 -15.24
N GLU A 195 -6.14 -18.28 -15.04
CA GLU A 195 -5.40 -17.02 -15.16
C GLU A 195 -4.42 -16.86 -13.99
N VAL A 196 -3.23 -16.32 -14.29
CA VAL A 196 -2.21 -16.01 -13.29
C VAL A 196 -1.75 -14.56 -13.48
N ARG A 197 -1.86 -13.75 -12.45
CA ARG A 197 -1.34 -12.39 -12.42
C ARG A 197 -0.25 -12.28 -11.37
N ARG A 198 0.83 -11.62 -11.72
CA ARG A 198 1.95 -11.36 -10.80
C ARG A 198 2.42 -9.94 -10.98
N SER A 199 2.85 -9.32 -9.90
CA SER A 199 3.44 -7.99 -9.95
C SER A 199 4.56 -7.84 -8.94
N VAL A 200 5.49 -6.95 -9.25
CA VAL A 200 6.51 -6.45 -8.32
C VAL A 200 6.44 -4.93 -8.37
N SER A 201 6.39 -4.30 -7.21
CA SER A 201 6.35 -2.84 -7.09
C SER A 201 7.37 -2.34 -6.09
N LEU A 202 7.95 -1.19 -6.39
CA LEU A 202 8.86 -0.43 -5.55
C LEU A 202 8.31 0.97 -5.41
N ASN A 203 8.17 1.45 -4.18
CA ASN A 203 7.75 2.83 -3.92
C ASN A 203 8.73 3.47 -2.94
N GLN A 204 9.22 4.65 -3.27
CA GLN A 204 9.97 5.52 -2.36
C GLN A 204 9.21 6.82 -2.20
N GLN A 205 8.88 7.17 -0.97
CA GLN A 205 8.29 8.45 -0.63
C GLN A 205 9.29 9.29 0.15
N TRP A 206 9.45 10.54 -0.26
CA TRP A 206 10.21 11.59 0.43
C TRP A 206 9.23 12.53 1.12
N GLU A 207 9.56 12.90 2.34
CA GLU A 207 8.80 13.86 3.12
C GLU A 207 9.38 15.26 2.88
N LEU A 208 8.69 16.08 2.08
CA LEU A 208 9.11 17.45 1.81
C LEU A 208 8.71 18.42 2.94
N SER A 209 7.56 18.14 3.56
CA SER A 209 7.07 18.79 4.77
C SER A 209 6.02 17.89 5.44
N ARG A 210 5.48 18.30 6.60
CA ARG A 210 4.40 17.58 7.32
C ARG A 210 3.26 17.19 6.37
N ASN A 211 2.87 18.09 5.48
CA ASN A 211 1.69 17.92 4.63
C ASN A 211 2.02 17.89 3.12
N LEU A 212 3.26 17.63 2.77
CA LEU A 212 3.69 17.52 1.37
C LEU A 212 4.69 16.37 1.21
N GLY A 213 4.36 15.43 0.35
CA GLY A 213 5.20 14.30 -0.01
C GLY A 213 5.48 14.23 -1.49
N LEU A 214 6.61 13.65 -1.86
CA LEU A 214 6.96 13.27 -3.23
C LEU A 214 7.16 11.77 -3.26
N ARG A 215 6.51 11.07 -4.20
CA ARG A 215 6.61 9.61 -4.34
C ARG A 215 7.12 9.25 -5.73
N LEU A 216 8.10 8.38 -5.78
CA LEU A 216 8.50 7.65 -6.98
C LEU A 216 7.98 6.22 -6.85
N SER A 217 7.22 5.79 -7.85
CA SER A 217 6.70 4.42 -7.94
C SER A 217 7.25 3.75 -9.19
N ALA A 218 7.64 2.50 -9.08
CA ALA A 218 7.98 1.64 -10.19
C ALA A 218 7.26 0.30 -10.02
N GLN A 219 6.60 -0.16 -11.07
CA GLN A 219 5.86 -1.43 -11.06
C GLN A 219 6.14 -2.23 -12.32
N ARG A 220 6.20 -3.54 -12.17
CA ARG A 220 6.22 -4.47 -13.27
C ARG A 220 5.14 -5.52 -13.07
N GLU A 221 4.24 -5.62 -14.03
CA GLU A 221 3.17 -6.60 -14.08
C GLU A 221 3.48 -7.69 -15.11
N PHE A 222 3.15 -8.92 -14.76
CA PHE A 222 3.37 -10.09 -15.60
C PHE A 222 2.02 -10.75 -15.93
N SER A 223 1.72 -10.82 -17.21
CA SER A 223 0.62 -11.58 -17.77
C SER A 223 1.13 -12.89 -18.37
N GLN A 224 0.23 -13.87 -18.52
CA GLN A 224 0.60 -15.19 -19.05
C GLN A 224 0.93 -15.19 -20.55
N MET A 225 0.25 -14.36 -21.34
CA MET A 225 0.27 -14.41 -22.80
C MET A 225 0.67 -13.08 -23.44
N SER A 226 1.09 -12.11 -22.66
CA SER A 226 1.58 -10.83 -23.17
C SER A 226 2.94 -10.46 -22.59
N SER A 227 3.60 -9.50 -23.20
CA SER A 227 4.82 -8.91 -22.66
C SER A 227 4.54 -8.26 -21.31
N PRO A 228 5.47 -8.33 -20.34
CA PRO A 228 5.35 -7.64 -19.09
C PRO A 228 5.14 -6.13 -19.30
N GLN A 229 4.26 -5.54 -18.51
CA GLN A 229 4.04 -4.10 -18.49
C GLN A 229 4.90 -3.47 -17.40
N ASN A 230 5.67 -2.46 -17.78
CA ASN A 230 6.44 -1.64 -16.83
C ASN A 230 5.75 -0.31 -16.66
N GLU A 231 5.70 0.17 -15.44
CA GLU A 231 5.17 1.48 -15.10
C GLU A 231 6.16 2.20 -14.19
N VAL A 232 6.38 3.49 -14.46
CA VAL A 232 7.15 4.39 -13.59
C VAL A 232 6.36 5.69 -13.48
N MET A 233 6.19 6.19 -12.25
CA MET A 233 5.44 7.41 -11.98
C MET A 233 6.12 8.22 -10.88
N LEU A 234 6.13 9.54 -11.06
CA LEU A 234 6.45 10.51 -10.02
C LEU A 234 5.17 11.23 -9.60
N GLU A 235 4.91 11.28 -8.31
CA GLU A 235 3.66 11.80 -7.74
C GLU A 235 3.96 12.80 -6.62
N VAL A 236 3.27 13.92 -6.62
CA VAL A 236 3.20 14.86 -5.49
C VAL A 236 1.93 14.58 -4.70
N LYS A 237 2.05 14.46 -3.39
CA LYS A 237 0.94 14.23 -2.45
C LYS A 237 0.81 15.43 -1.52
N TRP A 238 -0.36 16.03 -1.50
CA TRP A 238 -0.69 17.13 -0.60
C TRP A 238 -1.77 16.68 0.38
N TYR A 239 -1.41 16.69 1.67
CA TYR A 239 -2.28 16.30 2.77
C TYR A 239 -3.04 17.52 3.31
N HIS A 240 -4.33 17.37 3.58
CA HIS A 240 -5.20 18.45 4.06
C HIS A 240 -6.38 17.89 4.86
N TYR A 241 -7.10 18.78 5.57
CA TYR A 241 -8.34 18.44 6.29
C TYR A 241 -9.50 18.15 5.36
#